data_14ef81f40565ca00a1ecad415c6aa0d9
#
_entry.id   14ef81f40565ca00a1ecad415c6aa0d9
#
_cell.length_a   1.000
_cell.length_b   1.000
_cell.length_c   1.000
_cell.angle_alpha   90.00
_cell.angle_beta   90.00
_cell.angle_gamma   90.00
#
_symmetry.space_group_name_H-M   'P 1'
#
loop_
_entity.id
_entity.type
_entity.pdbx_description
1 polymer ?
#
loop_
_entity_poly.entity_id
_entity_poly.type
_entity_poly.pdbx_seq_one_letter_code
_entity_poly.pdbx_strand_id
1 'polypeptide(L)'
;MRSDLGAKQQQLFSILRDMGQAIVAYSGGTDSAYLAWAATQALGDRSVAITADSASIPESHKRDAVDFARQFGIRHELIPTHEFENPDYLKNDANRCFHCKDELFERLEEVGRERGITHIVYGVNMDDLGDYRPGQNAAKLHEVRAPLVEAKLSKAEIRELSRQAGLPTWDRPAAACLSSRIPYGTPVTIENIKKVENGEEELKALGFRQFRVRFHGEIARIEIAKEEMEKALTVEMARTFTAIFKKLGFQYVTLDLEGYRQGSLNEVLNIKSAKS
;
A
#
# COMPACT_ATOMS: atom_id res chain seq x y z
N MET A 1 1.56 13.96 -27.32
CA MET A 1 1.78 13.14 -26.11
C MET A 1 2.74 13.76 -25.09
N ARG A 2 4.00 14.14 -25.44
CA ARG A 2 4.92 14.76 -24.44
C ARG A 2 4.48 16.13 -23.93
N SER A 3 3.85 16.97 -24.77
CA SER A 3 3.33 18.29 -24.37
C SER A 3 2.15 18.21 -23.38
N ASP A 4 1.33 17.17 -23.47
CA ASP A 4 0.18 16.97 -22.58
C ASP A 4 0.62 16.50 -21.19
N LEU A 5 1.60 15.58 -21.11
CA LEU A 5 2.11 15.08 -19.83
C LEU A 5 2.78 16.19 -18.99
N GLY A 6 3.58 17.05 -19.67
CA GLY A 6 4.17 18.22 -19.01
C GLY A 6 3.13 19.21 -18.51
N ALA A 7 2.04 19.44 -19.26
CA ALA A 7 0.95 20.29 -18.84
C ALA A 7 0.22 19.75 -17.60
N LYS A 8 -0.04 18.45 -17.55
CA LYS A 8 -0.64 17.80 -16.36
C LYS A 8 0.27 17.87 -15.14
N GLN A 9 1.58 17.72 -15.31
CA GLN A 9 2.55 17.90 -14.23
C GLN A 9 2.54 19.36 -13.71
N GLN A 10 2.53 20.34 -14.59
CA GLN A 10 2.44 21.75 -14.20
C GLN A 10 1.11 22.05 -13.48
N GLN A 11 0.00 21.44 -13.95
CA GLN A 11 -1.29 21.52 -13.27
C GLN A 11 -1.23 20.96 -11.84
N LEU A 12 -0.58 19.78 -11.64
CA LEU A 12 -0.35 19.21 -10.32
C LEU A 12 0.42 20.18 -9.41
N PHE A 13 1.52 20.75 -9.92
CA PHE A 13 2.29 21.72 -9.14
C PHE A 13 1.50 23.00 -8.82
N SER A 14 0.63 23.46 -9.72
CA SER A 14 -0.25 24.60 -9.45
C SER A 14 -1.24 24.28 -8.33
N ILE A 15 -1.93 23.13 -8.43
CA ILE A 15 -2.88 22.66 -7.40
C ILE A 15 -2.20 22.60 -6.02
N LEU A 16 -0.98 22.08 -5.94
CA LEU A 16 -0.24 21.97 -4.70
C LEU A 16 0.16 23.37 -4.17
N ARG A 17 0.65 24.27 -5.03
CA ARG A 17 1.00 25.65 -4.60
C ARG A 17 -0.19 26.42 -4.09
N ASP A 18 -1.37 26.24 -4.70
CA ASP A 18 -2.61 26.91 -4.31
C ASP A 18 -3.09 26.46 -2.91
N MET A 19 -2.69 25.26 -2.45
CA MET A 19 -2.93 24.81 -1.08
C MET A 19 -2.06 25.54 -0.04
N GLY A 20 -0.94 26.10 -0.44
CA GLY A 20 0.01 26.80 0.44
C GLY A 20 0.82 25.85 1.33
N GLN A 21 0.20 24.85 1.94
CA GLN A 21 0.82 23.80 2.77
C GLN A 21 0.00 22.51 2.71
N ALA A 22 0.62 21.35 2.91
CA ALA A 22 -0.08 20.07 2.83
C ALA A 22 0.58 18.96 3.66
N ILE A 23 -0.26 18.07 4.20
CA ILE A 23 0.12 16.75 4.69
C ILE A 23 -0.14 15.74 3.57
N VAL A 24 0.86 14.96 3.21
CA VAL A 24 0.73 13.88 2.21
C VAL A 24 0.58 12.54 2.93
N ALA A 25 -0.56 11.87 2.81
CA ALA A 25 -0.73 10.49 3.25
C ALA A 25 0.15 9.56 2.38
N TYR A 26 1.32 9.20 2.90
CA TYR A 26 2.39 8.54 2.17
C TYR A 26 2.49 7.07 2.52
N SER A 27 2.20 6.18 1.57
CA SER A 27 2.23 4.72 1.76
C SER A 27 3.50 4.05 1.23
N GLY A 28 4.45 4.80 0.66
CA GLY A 28 5.63 4.25 -0.02
C GLY A 28 5.36 3.63 -1.41
N GLY A 29 4.11 3.58 -1.86
CA GLY A 29 3.76 3.14 -3.22
C GLY A 29 4.05 4.20 -4.27
N THR A 30 4.11 3.82 -5.55
CA THR A 30 4.47 4.70 -6.68
C THR A 30 3.71 6.03 -6.67
N ASP A 31 2.38 6.00 -6.52
CA ASP A 31 1.54 7.22 -6.62
C ASP A 31 1.78 8.16 -5.45
N SER A 32 1.78 7.63 -4.23
CA SER A 32 2.01 8.43 -3.03
C SER A 32 3.46 8.93 -2.94
N ALA A 33 4.43 8.17 -3.47
CA ALA A 33 5.83 8.60 -3.56
C ALA A 33 6.00 9.75 -4.55
N TYR A 34 5.37 9.65 -5.73
CA TYR A 34 5.36 10.74 -6.69
C TYR A 34 4.66 11.98 -6.13
N LEU A 35 3.51 11.82 -5.48
CA LEU A 35 2.80 12.94 -4.85
C LEU A 35 3.63 13.60 -3.75
N ALA A 36 4.30 12.83 -2.89
CA ALA A 36 5.16 13.37 -1.82
C ALA A 36 6.34 14.15 -2.40
N TRP A 37 6.98 13.61 -3.43
CA TRP A 37 8.03 14.31 -4.15
C TRP A 37 7.51 15.60 -4.81
N ALA A 38 6.38 15.54 -5.52
CA ALA A 38 5.78 16.71 -6.17
C ALA A 38 5.38 17.80 -5.16
N ALA A 39 4.84 17.40 -4.00
CA ALA A 39 4.50 18.32 -2.93
C ALA A 39 5.77 19.00 -2.37
N THR A 40 6.85 18.27 -2.18
CA THR A 40 8.14 18.84 -1.76
C THR A 40 8.69 19.82 -2.80
N GLN A 41 8.60 19.50 -4.10
CA GLN A 41 9.03 20.41 -5.17
C GLN A 41 8.17 21.68 -5.25
N ALA A 42 6.86 21.59 -4.96
CA ALA A 42 5.94 22.71 -5.06
C ALA A 42 5.93 23.61 -3.82
N LEU A 43 6.09 23.04 -2.62
CA LEU A 43 5.84 23.67 -1.32
C LEU A 43 7.10 23.77 -0.44
N GLY A 44 8.16 23.00 -0.73
CA GLY A 44 9.35 22.91 0.14
C GLY A 44 8.97 22.42 1.54
N ASP A 45 9.49 23.08 2.56
CA ASP A 45 9.26 22.74 3.99
C ASP A 45 7.80 22.86 4.45
N ARG A 46 6.93 23.43 3.62
CA ARG A 46 5.49 23.55 3.89
C ARG A 46 4.72 22.29 3.53
N SER A 47 5.40 21.23 3.07
CA SER A 47 4.83 19.89 2.93
C SER A 47 5.49 18.91 3.89
N VAL A 48 4.71 17.97 4.39
CA VAL A 48 5.18 16.84 5.18
C VAL A 48 4.50 15.55 4.69
N ALA A 49 5.29 14.54 4.40
CA ALA A 49 4.79 13.21 4.09
C ALA A 49 4.65 12.42 5.40
N ILE A 50 3.50 11.80 5.62
CA ILE A 50 3.25 11.02 6.84
C ILE A 50 2.85 9.60 6.47
N THR A 51 3.53 8.64 7.06
CA THR A 51 3.24 7.21 6.92
C THR A 51 2.69 6.67 8.23
N ALA A 52 1.63 5.87 8.15
CA ALA A 52 1.12 5.14 9.30
C ALA A 52 2.15 4.13 9.82
N ASP A 53 2.45 4.16 11.09
CA ASP A 53 3.18 3.10 11.79
C ASP A 53 2.17 2.07 12.32
N SER A 54 1.74 1.20 11.41
CA SER A 54 0.74 0.16 11.63
C SER A 54 1.37 -1.22 11.51
N ALA A 55 0.89 -2.18 12.32
CA ALA A 55 1.25 -3.59 12.14
C ALA A 55 0.76 -4.18 10.80
N SER A 56 -0.21 -3.54 10.14
CA SER A 56 -0.69 -3.96 8.81
C SER A 56 0.26 -3.62 7.67
N ILE A 57 1.26 -2.77 7.91
CA ILE A 57 2.27 -2.36 6.92
C ILE A 57 3.57 -3.11 7.21
N PRO A 58 4.13 -3.86 6.24
CA PRO A 58 5.40 -4.56 6.44
C PRO A 58 6.51 -3.62 6.92
N GLU A 59 7.32 -4.07 7.88
CA GLU A 59 8.45 -3.28 8.39
C GLU A 59 9.46 -2.91 7.30
N SER A 60 9.64 -3.79 6.31
CA SER A 60 10.46 -3.49 5.14
C SER A 60 9.89 -2.32 4.32
N HIS A 61 8.57 -2.20 4.20
CA HIS A 61 7.94 -1.09 3.47
C HIS A 61 8.06 0.24 4.23
N LYS A 62 7.99 0.21 5.58
CA LYS A 62 8.21 1.41 6.40
C LYS A 62 9.65 1.90 6.27
N ARG A 63 10.64 0.99 6.32
CA ARG A 63 12.05 1.32 6.08
C ARG A 63 12.25 1.92 4.68
N ASP A 64 11.72 1.29 3.64
CA ASP A 64 11.79 1.80 2.27
C ASP A 64 11.20 3.20 2.13
N ALA A 65 10.09 3.49 2.84
CA ALA A 65 9.46 4.80 2.83
C ALA A 65 10.35 5.87 3.49
N VAL A 66 10.97 5.55 4.62
CA VAL A 66 11.92 6.43 5.31
C VAL A 66 13.15 6.71 4.44
N ASP A 67 13.73 5.65 3.84
CA ASP A 67 14.94 5.78 3.02
C ASP A 67 14.67 6.57 1.75
N PHE A 68 13.53 6.34 1.09
CA PHE A 68 13.08 7.13 -0.05
C PHE A 68 12.92 8.62 0.32
N ALA A 69 12.22 8.90 1.42
CA ALA A 69 12.01 10.28 1.86
C ALA A 69 13.34 10.99 2.13
N ARG A 70 14.29 10.32 2.81
CA ARG A 70 15.63 10.84 3.06
C ARG A 70 16.39 11.10 1.76
N GLN A 71 16.37 10.16 0.81
CA GLN A 71 17.06 10.25 -0.46
C GLN A 71 16.61 11.45 -1.30
N PHE A 72 15.31 11.76 -1.27
CA PHE A 72 14.71 12.83 -2.08
C PHE A 72 14.42 14.12 -1.31
N GLY A 73 14.96 14.27 -0.09
CA GLY A 73 14.81 15.47 0.72
C GLY A 73 13.36 15.77 1.13
N ILE A 74 12.53 14.74 1.24
CA ILE A 74 11.13 14.87 1.65
C ILE A 74 11.08 14.88 3.19
N ARG A 75 10.47 15.91 3.76
CA ARG A 75 10.15 15.90 5.20
C ARG A 75 9.16 14.78 5.48
N HIS A 76 9.56 13.81 6.29
CA HIS A 76 8.78 12.59 6.50
C HIS A 76 8.71 12.21 7.97
N GLU A 77 7.55 11.72 8.37
CA GLU A 77 7.29 11.24 9.73
C GLU A 77 6.49 9.94 9.72
N LEU A 78 6.74 9.09 10.71
CA LEU A 78 5.91 7.93 11.04
C LEU A 78 5.00 8.30 12.21
N ILE A 79 3.70 8.02 12.10
CA ILE A 79 2.75 8.21 13.19
C ILE A 79 2.07 6.89 13.56
N PRO A 80 1.89 6.59 14.85
CA PRO A 80 1.16 5.41 15.25
C PRO A 80 -0.31 5.51 14.85
N THR A 81 -0.89 4.38 14.44
CA THR A 81 -2.32 4.21 14.18
C THR A 81 -2.88 3.07 15.01
N HIS A 82 -4.15 3.12 15.36
CA HIS A 82 -4.79 2.26 16.34
C HIS A 82 -5.90 1.40 15.75
N GLU A 83 -5.90 1.15 14.44
CA GLU A 83 -6.94 0.37 13.76
C GLU A 83 -7.10 -1.03 14.34
N PHE A 84 -6.05 -1.61 14.97
CA PHE A 84 -6.14 -2.90 15.66
C PHE A 84 -6.88 -2.84 17.02
N GLU A 85 -7.23 -1.66 17.49
CA GLU A 85 -8.11 -1.48 18.66
C GLU A 85 -9.58 -1.36 18.23
N ASN A 86 -9.85 -1.15 16.92
CA ASN A 86 -11.18 -1.01 16.37
C ASN A 86 -11.81 -2.39 16.08
N PRO A 87 -12.91 -2.78 16.79
CA PRO A 87 -13.58 -4.07 16.56
C PRO A 87 -14.10 -4.25 15.13
N ASP A 88 -14.49 -3.16 14.46
CA ASP A 88 -15.01 -3.22 13.09
C ASP A 88 -13.88 -3.47 12.07
N TYR A 89 -12.68 -2.97 12.33
CA TYR A 89 -11.50 -3.35 11.56
C TYR A 89 -11.13 -4.83 11.77
N LEU A 90 -11.14 -5.29 13.03
CA LEU A 90 -10.77 -6.66 13.40
C LEU A 90 -11.70 -7.72 12.80
N LYS A 91 -12.98 -7.42 12.59
CA LYS A 91 -13.95 -8.31 11.92
C LYS A 91 -13.53 -8.72 10.50
N ASN A 92 -12.71 -7.91 9.86
CA ASN A 92 -12.19 -8.19 8.53
C ASN A 92 -13.29 -8.43 7.49
N ASP A 93 -14.28 -7.57 7.46
CA ASP A 93 -15.32 -7.56 6.43
C ASP A 93 -14.93 -6.73 5.20
N ALA A 94 -15.87 -6.56 4.27
CA ALA A 94 -15.66 -5.77 3.06
C ALA A 94 -15.33 -4.28 3.35
N ASN A 95 -15.66 -3.77 4.54
CA ASN A 95 -15.41 -2.38 4.96
C ASN A 95 -14.07 -2.19 5.70
N ARG A 96 -13.30 -3.26 5.93
CA ARG A 96 -12.01 -3.16 6.65
C ARG A 96 -11.13 -2.00 6.15
N CYS A 97 -11.05 -1.82 4.81
CA CYS A 97 -10.23 -0.74 4.22
C CYS A 97 -10.80 0.66 4.49
N PHE A 98 -12.12 0.78 4.72
CA PHE A 98 -12.72 2.03 5.19
C PHE A 98 -12.22 2.35 6.59
N HIS A 99 -12.38 1.44 7.55
CA HIS A 99 -11.97 1.66 8.95
C HIS A 99 -10.47 1.97 9.10
N CYS A 100 -9.61 1.30 8.33
CA CYS A 100 -8.17 1.58 8.31
C CYS A 100 -7.86 3.00 7.78
N LYS A 101 -8.58 3.47 6.76
CA LYS A 101 -8.37 4.80 6.20
C LYS A 101 -9.00 5.90 7.02
N ASP A 102 -10.14 5.63 7.63
CA ASP A 102 -10.84 6.49 8.57
C ASP A 102 -9.90 6.85 9.73
N GLU A 103 -9.40 5.85 10.44
CA GLU A 103 -8.40 6.03 11.51
C GLU A 103 -7.17 6.83 11.04
N LEU A 104 -6.60 6.49 9.88
CA LEU A 104 -5.45 7.21 9.36
C LEU A 104 -5.77 8.70 9.16
N PHE A 105 -6.92 9.01 8.55
CA PHE A 105 -7.27 10.40 8.25
C PHE A 105 -7.61 11.19 9.51
N GLU A 106 -8.27 10.59 10.52
CA GLU A 106 -8.45 11.20 11.84
C GLU A 106 -7.11 11.58 12.46
N ARG A 107 -6.12 10.68 12.44
CA ARG A 107 -4.77 10.96 12.95
C ARG A 107 -4.07 12.06 12.16
N LEU A 108 -4.22 12.11 10.84
CA LEU A 108 -3.65 13.17 10.02
C LEU A 108 -4.32 14.53 10.27
N GLU A 109 -5.63 14.57 10.54
CA GLU A 109 -6.34 15.77 10.93
C GLU A 109 -5.89 16.31 12.28
N GLU A 110 -5.62 15.42 13.25
CA GLU A 110 -5.05 15.80 14.55
C GLU A 110 -3.70 16.50 14.36
N VAL A 111 -2.78 15.86 13.60
CA VAL A 111 -1.49 16.46 13.27
C VAL A 111 -1.65 17.78 12.51
N GLY A 112 -2.62 17.85 11.61
CA GLY A 112 -2.95 19.07 10.86
C GLY A 112 -3.38 20.20 11.78
N ARG A 113 -4.28 19.92 12.72
CA ARG A 113 -4.76 20.93 13.72
C ARG A 113 -3.62 21.44 14.59
N GLU A 114 -2.76 20.56 15.09
CA GLU A 114 -1.60 20.91 15.92
C GLU A 114 -0.61 21.84 15.19
N ARG A 115 -0.48 21.67 13.87
CA ARG A 115 0.52 22.39 13.05
C ARG A 115 -0.07 23.53 12.20
N GLY A 116 -1.39 23.71 12.26
CA GLY A 116 -2.08 24.70 11.43
C GLY A 116 -2.09 24.34 9.93
N ILE A 117 -1.98 23.04 9.58
CA ILE A 117 -2.03 22.54 8.20
C ILE A 117 -3.44 22.02 7.94
N THR A 118 -4.14 22.65 7.00
CA THR A 118 -5.56 22.36 6.71
C THR A 118 -5.76 21.36 5.55
N HIS A 119 -4.76 21.17 4.70
CA HIS A 119 -4.89 20.31 3.53
C HIS A 119 -4.20 18.96 3.75
N ILE A 120 -4.99 17.89 3.68
CA ILE A 120 -4.51 16.52 3.62
C ILE A 120 -4.70 16.03 2.19
N VAL A 121 -3.67 15.39 1.61
CA VAL A 121 -3.70 14.87 0.25
C VAL A 121 -3.26 13.40 0.21
N TYR A 122 -3.79 12.61 -0.75
CA TYR A 122 -3.44 11.21 -0.89
C TYR A 122 -3.24 10.79 -2.35
N GLY A 123 -2.48 9.70 -2.55
CA GLY A 123 -2.02 9.27 -3.86
C GLY A 123 -3.01 8.36 -4.60
N VAL A 124 -4.25 8.81 -4.81
CA VAL A 124 -5.19 8.16 -5.73
C VAL A 124 -5.08 8.79 -7.12
N ASN A 125 -5.22 8.00 -8.18
CA ASN A 125 -5.08 8.41 -9.57
C ASN A 125 -6.35 8.16 -10.39
N MET A 126 -6.35 8.52 -11.68
CA MET A 126 -7.54 8.40 -12.56
C MET A 126 -8.02 6.95 -12.73
N ASP A 127 -7.10 5.98 -12.75
CA ASP A 127 -7.47 4.57 -12.95
C ASP A 127 -8.12 3.96 -11.71
N ASP A 128 -8.00 4.63 -10.55
CA ASP A 128 -8.61 4.19 -9.29
C ASP A 128 -10.09 4.60 -9.16
N LEU A 129 -10.59 5.51 -10.00
CA LEU A 129 -11.95 6.07 -9.87
C LEU A 129 -13.08 5.09 -10.25
N GLY A 130 -12.77 4.04 -11.00
CA GLY A 130 -13.75 3.01 -11.41
C GLY A 130 -13.82 1.79 -10.50
N ASP A 131 -12.99 1.72 -9.48
CA ASP A 131 -12.82 0.55 -8.62
C ASP A 131 -13.64 0.68 -7.32
N TYR A 132 -14.19 -0.46 -6.85
CA TYR A 132 -14.79 -0.51 -5.51
C TYR A 132 -13.68 -0.41 -4.46
N ARG A 133 -13.51 0.75 -3.88
CA ARG A 133 -12.50 1.00 -2.85
C ARG A 133 -13.12 1.69 -1.63
N PRO A 134 -13.54 0.93 -0.62
CA PRO A 134 -14.13 1.49 0.61
C PRO A 134 -13.30 2.61 1.24
N GLY A 135 -11.98 2.53 1.16
CA GLY A 135 -11.08 3.59 1.65
C GLY A 135 -11.23 4.94 0.95
N GLN A 136 -11.82 5.02 -0.26
CA GLN A 136 -12.14 6.31 -0.89
C GLN A 136 -13.34 7.00 -0.23
N ASN A 137 -14.24 6.22 0.40
CA ASN A 137 -15.34 6.80 1.16
C ASN A 137 -14.83 7.48 2.43
N ALA A 138 -13.83 6.90 3.11
CA ALA A 138 -13.17 7.56 4.22
C ALA A 138 -12.49 8.87 3.77
N ALA A 139 -11.77 8.86 2.63
CA ALA A 139 -11.15 10.08 2.11
C ALA A 139 -12.18 11.20 1.81
N LYS A 140 -13.38 10.84 1.33
CA LYS A 140 -14.47 11.81 1.13
C LYS A 140 -15.02 12.34 2.45
N LEU A 141 -15.18 11.47 3.46
CA LEU A 141 -15.67 11.85 4.79
C LEU A 141 -14.75 12.89 5.44
N HIS A 142 -13.44 12.72 5.31
CA HIS A 142 -12.40 13.59 5.86
C HIS A 142 -11.95 14.70 4.89
N GLU A 143 -12.69 14.94 3.81
CA GLU A 143 -12.37 15.97 2.81
C GLU A 143 -10.93 15.92 2.27
N VAL A 144 -10.32 14.70 2.26
CA VAL A 144 -8.95 14.51 1.79
C VAL A 144 -8.88 14.69 0.28
N ARG A 145 -8.01 15.60 -0.17
CA ARG A 145 -7.89 15.94 -1.59
C ARG A 145 -7.06 14.93 -2.37
N ALA A 146 -7.34 14.83 -3.67
CA ALA A 146 -6.71 13.91 -4.61
C ALA A 146 -6.00 14.65 -5.76
N PRO A 147 -4.87 15.34 -5.54
CA PRO A 147 -4.24 16.20 -6.55
C PRO A 147 -3.87 15.49 -7.85
N LEU A 148 -3.54 14.20 -7.79
CA LEU A 148 -3.24 13.42 -9.01
C LEU A 148 -4.50 13.22 -9.89
N VAL A 149 -5.66 13.04 -9.27
CA VAL A 149 -6.96 12.99 -9.97
C VAL A 149 -7.32 14.38 -10.50
N GLU A 150 -7.17 15.41 -9.69
CA GLU A 150 -7.45 16.80 -10.09
C GLU A 150 -6.60 17.23 -11.29
N ALA A 151 -5.34 16.75 -11.36
CA ALA A 151 -4.45 16.94 -12.52
C ALA A 151 -4.68 15.91 -13.65
N LYS A 152 -5.68 15.04 -13.54
CA LYS A 152 -6.06 14.01 -14.52
C LYS A 152 -4.89 13.05 -14.88
N LEU A 153 -4.08 12.69 -13.90
CA LEU A 153 -2.97 11.78 -14.07
C LEU A 153 -3.41 10.31 -13.95
N SER A 154 -3.11 9.52 -14.96
CA SER A 154 -3.26 8.06 -14.96
C SER A 154 -2.06 7.39 -14.28
N LYS A 155 -2.20 6.10 -13.93
CA LYS A 155 -1.12 5.28 -13.37
C LYS A 155 0.10 5.22 -14.29
N ALA A 156 -0.11 5.07 -15.58
CA ALA A 156 0.97 5.02 -16.57
C ALA A 156 1.72 6.35 -16.66
N GLU A 157 1.01 7.47 -16.62
CA GLU A 157 1.59 8.82 -16.63
C GLU A 157 2.39 9.11 -15.35
N ILE A 158 1.88 8.69 -14.18
CA ILE A 158 2.59 8.84 -12.91
C ILE A 158 3.89 8.02 -12.92
N ARG A 159 3.88 6.79 -13.44
CA ARG A 159 5.09 5.97 -13.61
C ARG A 159 6.12 6.65 -14.51
N GLU A 160 5.68 7.20 -15.64
CA GLU A 160 6.58 7.90 -16.57
C GLU A 160 7.17 9.18 -15.94
N LEU A 161 6.36 9.98 -15.25
CA LEU A 161 6.83 11.17 -14.52
C LEU A 161 7.78 10.79 -13.37
N SER A 162 7.50 9.72 -12.65
CA SER A 162 8.38 9.18 -11.61
C SER A 162 9.73 8.76 -12.22
N ARG A 163 9.73 8.08 -13.38
CA ARG A 163 10.94 7.67 -14.09
C ARG A 163 11.75 8.88 -14.55
N GLN A 164 11.09 9.91 -15.09
CA GLN A 164 11.75 11.17 -15.52
C GLN A 164 12.37 11.92 -14.34
N ALA A 165 11.72 11.87 -13.16
CA ALA A 165 12.22 12.46 -11.92
C ALA A 165 13.29 11.59 -11.22
N GLY A 166 13.65 10.42 -11.77
CA GLY A 166 14.64 9.50 -11.19
C GLY A 166 14.18 8.79 -9.92
N LEU A 167 12.86 8.71 -9.69
CA LEU A 167 12.32 8.05 -8.50
C LEU A 167 12.35 6.52 -8.68
N PRO A 168 13.00 5.75 -7.79
CA PRO A 168 13.13 4.30 -7.93
C PRO A 168 11.80 3.55 -7.78
N THR A 169 10.75 4.24 -7.36
CA THR A 169 9.40 3.67 -7.18
C THR A 169 8.60 3.57 -8.49
N TRP A 170 9.13 4.04 -9.62
CA TRP A 170 8.41 4.13 -10.90
C TRP A 170 7.92 2.77 -11.43
N ASP A 171 8.65 1.68 -11.19
CA ASP A 171 8.30 0.31 -11.61
C ASP A 171 7.86 -0.59 -10.44
N ARG A 172 7.76 -0.01 -9.21
CA ARG A 172 7.38 -0.79 -8.02
C ARG A 172 6.03 -1.47 -8.24
N PRO A 173 5.91 -2.79 -7.98
CA PRO A 173 4.64 -3.50 -7.99
C PRO A 173 3.66 -2.91 -6.96
N ALA A 174 2.35 -3.07 -7.21
CA ALA A 174 1.35 -2.66 -6.25
C ALA A 174 1.54 -3.44 -4.93
N ALA A 175 1.73 -2.71 -3.84
CA ALA A 175 1.87 -3.26 -2.51
C ALA A 175 0.54 -3.14 -1.75
N ALA A 176 -0.04 -4.28 -1.40
CA ALA A 176 -1.19 -4.33 -0.51
C ALA A 176 -0.73 -4.54 0.95
N CYS A 177 -1.53 -4.07 1.92
CA CYS A 177 -1.26 -4.27 3.35
C CYS A 177 -1.30 -5.76 3.74
N LEU A 178 -0.63 -6.13 4.82
CA LEU A 178 -0.59 -7.53 5.32
C LEU A 178 -1.99 -8.07 5.65
N SER A 179 -2.90 -7.22 6.11
CA SER A 179 -4.29 -7.61 6.38
C SER A 179 -5.02 -8.18 5.16
N SER A 180 -4.59 -7.82 3.96
CA SER A 180 -5.11 -8.41 2.71
C SER A 180 -4.70 -9.87 2.49
N ARG A 181 -3.85 -10.44 3.35
CA ARG A 181 -3.48 -11.86 3.35
C ARG A 181 -4.40 -12.73 4.21
N ILE A 182 -5.23 -12.07 5.02
CA ILE A 182 -6.20 -12.74 5.90
C ILE A 182 -7.54 -12.80 5.14
N PRO A 183 -8.16 -13.98 4.97
CA PRO A 183 -9.46 -14.12 4.30
C PRO A 183 -10.55 -13.32 5.01
N TYR A 184 -11.46 -12.74 4.24
CA TYR A 184 -12.62 -12.06 4.80
C TYR A 184 -13.39 -12.96 5.78
N GLY A 185 -13.84 -12.37 6.89
CA GLY A 185 -14.53 -13.09 7.98
C GLY A 185 -13.58 -13.79 8.97
N THR A 186 -12.27 -13.86 8.67
CA THR A 186 -11.27 -14.29 9.65
C THR A 186 -10.72 -13.03 10.34
N PRO A 187 -10.73 -12.95 11.69
CA PRO A 187 -10.25 -11.78 12.40
C PRO A 187 -8.80 -11.42 12.05
N VAL A 188 -8.56 -10.13 11.85
CA VAL A 188 -7.19 -9.62 11.66
C VAL A 188 -6.59 -9.35 13.03
N THR A 189 -5.62 -10.18 13.43
CA THR A 189 -4.89 -10.02 14.70
C THR A 189 -3.43 -9.72 14.43
N ILE A 190 -2.77 -9.03 15.36
CA ILE A 190 -1.32 -8.75 15.28
C ILE A 190 -0.54 -10.07 15.17
N GLU A 191 -0.95 -11.14 15.86
CA GLU A 191 -0.30 -12.44 15.79
C GLU A 191 -0.35 -13.02 14.36
N ASN A 192 -1.55 -13.01 13.73
CA ASN A 192 -1.72 -13.54 12.38
C ASN A 192 -0.96 -12.71 11.34
N ILE A 193 -0.95 -11.38 11.52
CA ILE A 193 -0.15 -10.46 10.67
C ILE A 193 1.34 -10.79 10.77
N LYS A 194 1.88 -10.98 11.97
CA LYS A 194 3.30 -11.31 12.16
C LYS A 194 3.67 -12.66 11.56
N LYS A 195 2.79 -13.68 11.64
CA LYS A 195 3.03 -14.97 10.96
C LYS A 195 3.15 -14.80 9.45
N VAL A 196 2.26 -13.98 8.87
CA VAL A 196 2.28 -13.68 7.43
C VAL A 196 3.52 -12.89 7.05
N GLU A 197 3.83 -11.82 7.78
CA GLU A 197 4.99 -10.97 7.52
C GLU A 197 6.29 -11.76 7.55
N ASN A 198 6.51 -12.52 8.63
CA ASN A 198 7.70 -13.36 8.76
C ASN A 198 7.79 -14.40 7.63
N GLY A 199 6.66 -14.99 7.22
CA GLY A 199 6.64 -15.90 6.08
C GLY A 199 6.99 -15.21 4.76
N GLU A 200 6.51 -13.99 4.52
CA GLU A 200 6.85 -13.21 3.32
C GLU A 200 8.34 -12.78 3.33
N GLU A 201 8.91 -12.41 4.48
CA GLU A 201 10.34 -12.09 4.60
C GLU A 201 11.23 -13.32 4.34
N GLU A 202 10.84 -14.51 4.81
CA GLU A 202 11.56 -15.77 4.51
C GLU A 202 11.53 -16.11 3.01
N LEU A 203 10.36 -15.93 2.35
CA LEU A 203 10.28 -16.14 0.89
C LEU A 203 11.16 -15.14 0.12
N LYS A 204 11.22 -13.90 0.59
CA LYS A 204 12.11 -12.88 0.03
C LYS A 204 13.58 -13.25 0.21
N ALA A 205 13.97 -13.76 1.38
CA ALA A 205 15.33 -14.23 1.67
C ALA A 205 15.72 -15.42 0.79
N LEU A 206 14.77 -16.29 0.42
CA LEU A 206 14.97 -17.36 -0.56
C LEU A 206 15.09 -16.86 -2.01
N GLY A 207 14.95 -15.55 -2.25
CA GLY A 207 15.12 -14.92 -3.55
C GLY A 207 13.89 -15.01 -4.46
N PHE A 208 12.70 -15.21 -3.91
CA PHE A 208 11.45 -15.00 -4.64
C PHE A 208 11.14 -13.50 -4.74
N ARG A 209 10.57 -13.07 -5.88
CA ARG A 209 10.30 -11.65 -6.17
C ARG A 209 8.84 -11.29 -6.01
N GLN A 210 7.94 -12.16 -6.46
CA GLN A 210 6.51 -11.90 -6.40
C GLN A 210 5.78 -13.09 -5.79
N PHE A 211 5.28 -12.88 -4.60
CA PHE A 211 4.66 -13.92 -3.78
C PHE A 211 3.64 -13.32 -2.81
N ARG A 212 2.84 -14.18 -2.19
CA ARG A 212 2.01 -13.87 -1.03
C ARG A 212 1.91 -15.08 -0.13
N VAL A 213 1.86 -14.82 1.17
CA VAL A 213 1.52 -15.82 2.18
C VAL A 213 0.09 -15.55 2.65
N ARG A 214 -0.84 -16.45 2.32
CA ARG A 214 -2.24 -16.36 2.75
C ARG A 214 -2.45 -17.17 4.02
N PHE A 215 -3.05 -16.51 5.00
CA PHE A 215 -3.40 -17.13 6.27
C PHE A 215 -4.77 -17.80 6.18
N HIS A 216 -4.83 -19.10 6.39
CA HIS A 216 -6.09 -19.85 6.49
C HIS A 216 -6.10 -20.68 7.79
N GLY A 217 -6.05 -19.96 8.95
CA GLY A 217 -5.97 -20.61 10.25
C GLY A 217 -4.68 -21.41 10.43
N GLU A 218 -4.78 -22.73 10.42
CA GLU A 218 -3.64 -23.63 10.56
C GLU A 218 -2.84 -23.82 9.25
N ILE A 219 -3.33 -23.29 8.14
CA ILE A 219 -2.75 -23.49 6.80
C ILE A 219 -2.06 -22.21 6.33
N ALA A 220 -0.79 -22.31 5.94
CA ALA A 220 -0.14 -21.33 5.12
C ALA A 220 -0.37 -21.70 3.64
N ARG A 221 -1.07 -20.85 2.86
CA ARG A 221 -1.17 -20.98 1.41
C ARG A 221 -0.20 -20.01 0.76
N ILE A 222 0.83 -20.54 0.12
CA ILE A 222 1.89 -19.78 -0.52
C ILE A 222 1.51 -19.58 -1.99
N GLU A 223 1.43 -18.34 -2.43
CA GLU A 223 1.25 -17.95 -3.83
C GLU A 223 2.59 -17.44 -4.37
N ILE A 224 3.11 -18.00 -5.44
CA ILE A 224 4.38 -17.63 -6.10
C ILE A 224 4.07 -17.22 -7.53
N ALA A 225 4.79 -16.23 -8.08
CA ALA A 225 4.65 -15.84 -9.48
C ALA A 225 4.88 -17.05 -10.41
N LYS A 226 4.12 -17.11 -11.51
CA LYS A 226 4.17 -18.25 -12.44
C LYS A 226 5.57 -18.51 -13.00
N GLU A 227 6.31 -17.45 -13.22
CA GLU A 227 7.70 -17.49 -13.74
C GLU A 227 8.69 -18.09 -12.75
N GLU A 228 8.31 -18.14 -11.46
CA GLU A 228 9.15 -18.66 -10.38
C GLU A 228 8.65 -20.04 -9.86
N MET A 229 7.56 -20.59 -10.43
CA MET A 229 6.93 -21.83 -9.97
C MET A 229 7.85 -23.06 -10.12
N GLU A 230 8.67 -23.14 -11.16
CA GLU A 230 9.63 -24.24 -11.32
C GLU A 230 10.59 -24.33 -10.14
N LYS A 231 11.06 -23.17 -9.64
CA LYS A 231 11.91 -23.11 -8.44
C LYS A 231 11.14 -23.56 -7.19
N ALA A 232 9.86 -23.19 -7.08
CA ALA A 232 9.03 -23.50 -5.90
C ALA A 232 8.59 -24.98 -5.85
N LEU A 233 8.44 -25.67 -6.99
CA LEU A 233 7.92 -27.04 -7.10
C LEU A 233 8.97 -28.14 -6.88
N THR A 234 10.18 -27.81 -6.48
CA THR A 234 11.21 -28.79 -6.19
C THR A 234 11.00 -29.46 -4.82
N VAL A 235 11.41 -30.72 -4.67
CA VAL A 235 11.35 -31.42 -3.38
C VAL A 235 12.18 -30.70 -2.30
N GLU A 236 13.31 -30.12 -2.68
CA GLU A 236 14.16 -29.34 -1.78
C GLU A 236 13.41 -28.11 -1.26
N MET A 237 12.76 -27.35 -2.15
CA MET A 237 12.00 -26.17 -1.77
C MET A 237 10.77 -26.53 -0.93
N ALA A 238 10.10 -27.65 -1.23
CA ALA A 238 9.00 -28.15 -0.41
C ALA A 238 9.44 -28.44 1.04
N ARG A 239 10.63 -29.02 1.23
CA ARG A 239 11.21 -29.23 2.58
C ARG A 239 11.54 -27.91 3.25
N THR A 240 12.10 -26.97 2.52
CA THR A 240 12.46 -25.63 3.03
C THR A 240 11.19 -24.87 3.46
N PHE A 241 10.16 -24.80 2.62
CA PHE A 241 8.89 -24.18 2.98
C PHE A 241 8.27 -24.85 4.20
N THR A 242 8.25 -26.17 4.25
CA THR A 242 7.72 -26.91 5.39
C THR A 242 8.45 -26.53 6.68
N ALA A 243 9.77 -26.49 6.68
CA ALA A 243 10.55 -26.14 7.87
C ALA A 243 10.27 -24.69 8.35
N ILE A 244 10.26 -23.73 7.42
CA ILE A 244 9.98 -22.32 7.70
C ILE A 244 8.59 -22.15 8.30
N PHE A 245 7.56 -22.58 7.59
CA PHE A 245 6.17 -22.28 7.99
C PHE A 245 5.71 -23.09 9.20
N LYS A 246 6.25 -24.28 9.42
CA LYS A 246 6.06 -25.04 10.68
C LYS A 246 6.65 -24.27 11.87
N LYS A 247 7.83 -23.68 11.74
CA LYS A 247 8.46 -22.85 12.78
C LYS A 247 7.63 -21.60 13.08
N LEU A 248 6.92 -21.06 12.09
CA LEU A 248 5.99 -19.92 12.24
C LEU A 248 4.64 -20.34 12.86
N GLY A 249 4.43 -21.61 13.17
CA GLY A 249 3.25 -22.12 13.86
C GLY A 249 2.09 -22.54 12.96
N PHE A 250 2.33 -22.76 11.66
CA PHE A 250 1.34 -23.36 10.78
C PHE A 250 1.39 -24.89 10.86
N GLN A 251 0.22 -25.53 10.88
CA GLN A 251 0.15 -27.00 10.86
C GLN A 251 0.31 -27.56 9.44
N TYR A 252 -0.17 -26.84 8.44
CA TYR A 252 -0.12 -27.27 7.05
C TYR A 252 0.52 -26.17 6.19
N VAL A 253 1.32 -26.61 5.22
CA VAL A 253 2.00 -25.72 4.27
C VAL A 253 1.59 -26.16 2.88
N THR A 254 1.01 -25.24 2.11
CA THR A 254 0.50 -25.51 0.77
C THR A 254 1.04 -24.51 -0.22
N LEU A 255 1.27 -24.95 -1.45
CA LEU A 255 1.58 -24.09 -2.58
C LEU A 255 0.32 -23.97 -3.45
N ASP A 256 -0.09 -22.75 -3.78
CA ASP A 256 -1.18 -22.51 -4.72
C ASP A 256 -0.69 -22.76 -6.14
N LEU A 257 -1.23 -23.79 -6.80
CA LEU A 257 -0.81 -24.19 -8.13
C LEU A 257 -1.22 -23.20 -9.23
N GLU A 258 -2.18 -22.32 -8.98
CA GLU A 258 -2.50 -21.22 -9.90
C GLU A 258 -1.51 -20.07 -9.79
N GLY A 259 -0.70 -20.06 -8.74
CA GLY A 259 0.32 -19.06 -8.48
C GLY A 259 -0.26 -17.72 -8.00
N TYR A 260 0.59 -16.70 -7.98
CA TYR A 260 0.19 -15.37 -7.58
C TYR A 260 -0.81 -14.74 -8.56
N ARG A 261 -1.94 -14.27 -8.03
CA ARG A 261 -2.96 -13.50 -8.77
C ARG A 261 -3.37 -12.28 -7.95
N GLN A 262 -3.35 -11.13 -8.61
CA GLN A 262 -3.81 -9.90 -7.95
C GLN A 262 -5.30 -10.01 -7.61
N GLY A 263 -5.65 -9.81 -6.34
CA GLY A 263 -7.05 -9.81 -5.89
C GLY A 263 -7.65 -11.19 -5.67
N SER A 264 -6.86 -12.28 -5.61
CA SER A 264 -7.37 -13.66 -5.41
C SER A 264 -8.31 -13.83 -4.21
N LEU A 265 -8.13 -13.08 -3.11
CA LEU A 265 -9.04 -13.11 -1.96
C LEU A 265 -10.34 -12.31 -2.16
N ASN A 266 -10.44 -11.46 -3.19
CA ASN A 266 -11.67 -10.72 -3.48
C ASN A 266 -12.68 -11.56 -4.27
N GLU A 267 -12.28 -12.70 -4.81
CA GLU A 267 -13.17 -13.62 -5.54
C GLU A 267 -14.35 -14.09 -4.68
N VAL A 268 -14.15 -14.23 -3.37
CA VAL A 268 -15.19 -14.62 -2.41
C VAL A 268 -16.25 -13.53 -2.18
N LEU A 269 -15.95 -12.29 -2.51
CA LEU A 269 -16.89 -11.17 -2.34
C LEU A 269 -17.82 -11.01 -3.56
N ASN A 270 -17.70 -11.84 -4.59
CA ASN A 270 -18.41 -11.70 -5.87
C ASN A 270 -18.29 -10.27 -6.49
N ILE A 271 -17.29 -9.51 -6.08
CA ILE A 271 -16.97 -8.22 -6.66
C ILE A 271 -16.23 -8.51 -7.96
N LYS A 272 -16.96 -8.50 -9.08
CA LYS A 272 -16.35 -8.55 -10.41
C LYS A 272 -15.37 -7.39 -10.48
N SER A 273 -14.07 -7.68 -10.52
CA SER A 273 -13.07 -6.67 -10.87
C SER A 273 -13.45 -6.14 -12.25
N ALA A 274 -13.74 -4.86 -12.35
CA ALA A 274 -13.95 -4.17 -13.62
C ALA A 274 -12.60 -4.10 -14.35
N LYS A 275 -12.15 -5.23 -14.89
CA LYS A 275 -11.04 -5.34 -15.85
C LYS A 275 -11.34 -6.50 -16.77
N SER A 276 -12.03 -6.20 -17.82
CA SER A 276 -11.90 -6.84 -19.13
C SER A 276 -11.17 -5.88 -20.06
#